data_4df74d3a0cf1d2770fb0c9d4f4ef1cfe
#
_entry.id   4df74d3a0cf1d2770fb0c9d4f4ef1cfe
#
_cell.length_a   1.000
_cell.length_b   1.000
_cell.length_c   1.000
_cell.angle_alpha   90.00
_cell.angle_beta   90.00
_cell.angle_gamma   90.00
#
_symmetry.space_group_name_H-M   'P 1'
#
loop_
_entity.id
_entity.type
_entity.pdbx_description
1 polymer ?
#
loop_
_entity_poly.entity_id
_entity_poly.type
_entity_poly.pdbx_seq_one_letter_code
_entity_poly.pdbx_strand_id
1 'polypeptide(L)'
;MGGKRQRKDEGTIIAAKPATIDELRAYLSRWPELWKVEDSDVELGRRLTAALEPFLLDLVQQGLADKTFARHRDHIEMLGGEIIRRRYDDADLAKQPINELLSNLIDEEGGPLIWPRITETAQRAFDATSRKLYRSLQQRKQPK
;
A
#
# COMPACT_ATOMS: atom_id res chain seq x y z
N MET A 1 28.10 -5.67 18.12
CA MET A 1 26.83 -6.08 18.62
C MET A 1 25.84 -4.95 18.71
N GLY A 2 26.18 -3.87 19.41
CA GLY A 2 25.28 -2.77 19.59
C GLY A 2 24.84 -2.11 18.29
N GLY A 3 25.76 -2.01 17.30
CA GLY A 3 25.44 -1.34 16.05
C GLY A 3 24.32 -1.97 15.28
N LYS A 4 24.26 -3.30 15.25
CA LYS A 4 23.20 -4.00 14.54
C LYS A 4 21.86 -3.78 15.20
N ARG A 5 21.82 -3.77 16.52
CA ARG A 5 20.58 -3.52 17.24
C ARG A 5 20.08 -2.12 17.02
N GLN A 6 20.98 -1.16 16.96
CA GLN A 6 20.60 0.22 16.75
C GLN A 6 19.92 0.38 15.38
N ARG A 7 20.40 -0.31 14.36
CA ARG A 7 19.76 -0.25 13.06
C ARG A 7 18.35 -0.83 13.09
N LYS A 8 18.15 -1.93 13.82
CA LYS A 8 16.83 -2.51 13.97
C LYS A 8 15.90 -1.57 14.73
N ASP A 9 16.46 -0.89 15.72
CA ASP A 9 15.68 0.06 16.50
C ASP A 9 15.23 1.22 15.64
N GLU A 10 16.09 1.69 14.75
CA GLU A 10 15.71 2.75 13.83
C GLU A 10 14.58 2.31 12.91
N GLY A 11 14.65 1.06 12.42
CA GLY A 11 13.57 0.49 11.63
C GLY A 11 12.29 0.39 12.42
N THR A 12 12.39 0.06 13.71
CA THR A 12 11.22 -0.02 14.57
C THR A 12 10.58 1.34 14.75
N ILE A 13 11.38 2.40 14.86
CA ILE A 13 10.85 3.77 14.95
C ILE A 13 10.04 4.10 13.71
N ILE A 14 10.54 3.73 12.52
CA ILE A 14 9.82 3.95 11.26
C ILE A 14 8.52 3.18 11.24
N ALA A 15 8.46 2.04 11.93
CA ALA A 15 7.29 1.18 11.94
C ALA A 15 6.17 1.66 12.86
N ALA A 16 6.41 2.66 13.72
CA ALA A 16 5.40 3.14 14.63
C ALA A 16 4.20 3.72 13.89
N LYS A 17 3.00 3.49 14.44
CA LYS A 17 1.79 4.06 13.87
C LYS A 17 1.82 5.58 14.00
N PRO A 18 1.33 6.30 12.98
CA PRO A 18 1.15 7.74 13.14
C PRO A 18 0.07 8.03 14.17
N ALA A 19 0.30 9.06 14.98
CA ALA A 19 -0.64 9.45 16.00
C ALA A 19 -1.76 10.33 15.46
N THR A 20 -1.56 10.97 14.33
CA THR A 20 -2.52 11.91 13.75
C THR A 20 -2.70 11.65 12.27
N ILE A 21 -3.81 12.19 11.74
CA ILE A 21 -4.06 12.14 10.30
C ILE A 21 -2.96 12.88 9.53
N ASP A 22 -2.50 14.00 10.07
CA ASP A 22 -1.46 14.78 9.41
C ASP A 22 -0.16 14.00 9.32
N GLU A 23 0.19 13.24 10.35
CA GLU A 23 1.38 12.39 10.31
C GLU A 23 1.25 11.29 9.27
N LEU A 24 0.07 10.68 9.19
CA LEU A 24 -0.17 9.67 8.17
C LEU A 24 -0.03 10.28 6.77
N ARG A 25 -0.66 11.42 6.53
CA ARG A 25 -0.59 12.07 5.24
C ARG A 25 0.83 12.49 4.87
N ALA A 26 1.59 12.97 5.86
CA ALA A 26 2.99 13.33 5.61
C ALA A 26 3.79 12.11 5.18
N TYR A 27 3.55 10.96 5.80
CA TYR A 27 4.20 9.72 5.43
C TYR A 27 3.82 9.31 4.00
N LEU A 28 2.52 9.31 3.72
CA LEU A 28 2.01 8.87 2.42
C LEU A 28 2.41 9.80 1.28
N SER A 29 2.64 11.07 1.59
CA SER A 29 2.98 12.05 0.56
C SER A 29 4.31 11.73 -0.14
N ARG A 30 5.13 10.88 0.46
CA ARG A 30 6.41 10.48 -0.12
C ARG A 30 6.27 9.33 -1.11
N TRP A 31 5.16 8.61 -1.07
CA TRP A 31 5.00 7.42 -1.90
C TRP A 31 5.11 7.66 -3.40
N PRO A 32 4.48 8.70 -3.98
CA PRO A 32 4.62 8.89 -5.43
C PRO A 32 6.07 9.03 -5.89
N GLU A 33 6.89 9.71 -5.11
CA GLU A 33 8.32 9.84 -5.45
C GLU A 33 9.08 8.54 -5.26
N LEU A 34 8.70 7.76 -4.24
CA LEU A 34 9.35 6.47 -3.99
C LEU A 34 9.04 5.47 -5.10
N TRP A 35 7.82 5.51 -5.63
CA TRP A 35 7.38 4.54 -6.62
C TRP A 35 7.84 4.87 -8.04
N LYS A 36 8.14 6.13 -8.32
CA LYS A 36 8.35 6.54 -9.71
C LYS A 36 9.60 5.90 -10.30
N VAL A 37 9.50 5.54 -11.57
CA VAL A 37 10.62 5.19 -12.41
C VAL A 37 10.99 6.42 -13.23
N GLU A 38 9.98 7.14 -13.70
CA GLU A 38 10.16 8.41 -14.37
C GLU A 38 9.13 9.42 -13.86
N ASP A 39 9.35 10.69 -14.14
CA ASP A 39 8.51 11.75 -13.56
C ASP A 39 7.04 11.62 -13.92
N SER A 40 6.73 11.07 -15.08
CA SER A 40 5.33 10.89 -15.49
C SER A 40 4.56 9.91 -14.60
N ASP A 41 5.26 9.12 -13.78
CA ASP A 41 4.61 8.18 -12.86
C ASP A 41 4.00 8.87 -11.64
N VAL A 42 4.45 10.09 -11.34
CA VAL A 42 4.06 10.77 -10.11
C VAL A 42 2.55 11.01 -10.04
N GLU A 43 1.94 11.34 -11.16
CA GLU A 43 0.50 11.60 -11.17
C GLU A 43 -0.30 10.35 -10.82
N LEU A 44 0.04 9.20 -11.41
CA LEU A 44 -0.63 7.94 -11.05
C LEU A 44 -0.36 7.61 -9.58
N GLY A 45 0.87 7.84 -9.13
CA GLY A 45 1.23 7.63 -7.73
C GLY A 45 0.38 8.45 -6.78
N ARG A 46 0.11 9.70 -7.11
CA ARG A 46 -0.75 10.55 -6.29
C ARG A 46 -2.18 10.05 -6.24
N ARG A 47 -2.70 9.60 -7.37
CA ARG A 47 -4.06 9.06 -7.44
C ARG A 47 -4.17 7.79 -6.61
N LEU A 48 -3.16 6.93 -6.69
CA LEU A 48 -3.12 5.71 -5.87
C LEU A 48 -3.07 6.04 -4.39
N THR A 49 -2.19 6.96 -4.00
CA THR A 49 -2.06 7.33 -2.60
C THR A 49 -3.38 7.88 -2.05
N ALA A 50 -4.04 8.73 -2.81
CA ALA A 50 -5.33 9.29 -2.38
C ALA A 50 -6.39 8.20 -2.21
N ALA A 51 -6.40 7.21 -3.10
CA ALA A 51 -7.38 6.13 -3.02
C ALA A 51 -7.09 5.16 -1.87
N LEU A 52 -5.83 5.01 -1.48
CA LEU A 52 -5.41 4.06 -0.46
C LEU A 52 -5.40 4.66 0.95
N GLU A 53 -5.38 5.98 1.05
CA GLU A 53 -5.34 6.66 2.35
C GLU A 53 -6.49 6.27 3.27
N PRO A 54 -7.75 6.23 2.81
CA PRO A 54 -8.85 5.88 3.71
C PRO A 54 -8.70 4.51 4.36
N PHE A 55 -8.17 3.53 3.63
CA PHE A 55 -7.92 2.21 4.17
C PHE A 55 -6.91 2.28 5.32
N LEU A 56 -5.81 3.00 5.11
CA LEU A 56 -4.77 3.11 6.11
C LEU A 56 -5.25 3.90 7.33
N LEU A 57 -6.05 4.91 7.10
CA LEU A 57 -6.64 5.68 8.20
C LEU A 57 -7.55 4.80 9.05
N ASP A 58 -8.36 3.95 8.41
CA ASP A 58 -9.20 3.00 9.13
C ASP A 58 -8.36 2.05 9.99
N LEU A 59 -7.24 1.59 9.46
CA LEU A 59 -6.35 0.70 10.22
C LEU A 59 -5.79 1.39 11.46
N VAL A 60 -5.42 2.66 11.33
CA VAL A 60 -4.96 3.44 12.48
C VAL A 60 -6.07 3.51 13.53
N GLN A 61 -7.29 3.78 13.10
CA GLN A 61 -8.43 3.94 14.01
C GLN A 61 -8.88 2.64 14.65
N GLN A 62 -8.54 1.50 14.06
CA GLN A 62 -8.88 0.19 14.63
C GLN A 62 -8.04 -0.16 15.86
N GLY A 63 -7.01 0.61 16.16
CA GLY A 63 -6.20 0.35 17.33
C GLY A 63 -5.26 -0.84 17.18
N LEU A 64 -4.85 -1.16 15.94
CA LEU A 64 -3.92 -2.25 15.71
C LEU A 64 -2.57 -1.98 16.37
N ALA A 65 -1.86 -3.06 16.73
CA ALA A 65 -0.50 -2.93 17.22
C ALA A 65 0.38 -2.32 16.14
N ASP A 66 1.44 -1.64 16.55
CA ASP A 66 2.34 -0.94 15.62
C ASP A 66 2.88 -1.88 14.54
N LYS A 67 3.30 -3.09 14.92
CA LYS A 67 3.85 -4.04 13.96
C LYS A 67 2.81 -4.49 12.93
N THR A 68 1.58 -4.69 13.37
CA THR A 68 0.50 -5.11 12.48
C THR A 68 0.17 -4.00 11.50
N PHE A 69 0.07 -2.77 11.99
CA PHE A 69 -0.16 -1.63 11.12
C PHE A 69 0.96 -1.49 10.10
N ALA A 70 2.22 -1.55 10.56
CA ALA A 70 3.37 -1.39 9.68
C ALA A 70 3.40 -2.45 8.58
N ARG A 71 3.04 -3.68 8.92
CA ARG A 71 2.99 -4.76 7.93
C ARG A 71 1.97 -4.45 6.84
N HIS A 72 0.78 -4.02 7.23
CA HIS A 72 -0.24 -3.66 6.24
C HIS A 72 0.18 -2.44 5.41
N ARG A 73 0.76 -1.44 6.06
CA ARG A 73 1.24 -0.25 5.36
C ARG A 73 2.29 -0.64 4.31
N ASP A 74 3.22 -1.51 4.68
CA ASP A 74 4.27 -1.94 3.77
C ASP A 74 3.70 -2.72 2.60
N HIS A 75 2.69 -3.54 2.83
CA HIS A 75 2.02 -4.27 1.76
C HIS A 75 1.29 -3.32 0.81
N ILE A 76 0.67 -2.27 1.34
CA ILE A 76 -0.01 -1.29 0.49
C ILE A 76 1.00 -0.49 -0.32
N GLU A 77 2.14 -0.16 0.27
CA GLU A 77 3.23 0.47 -0.47
C GLU A 77 3.71 -0.45 -1.59
N MET A 78 3.85 -1.73 -1.31
CA MET A 78 4.25 -2.72 -2.32
C MET A 78 3.22 -2.80 -3.46
N LEU A 79 1.95 -2.76 -3.12
CA LEU A 79 0.89 -2.78 -4.13
C LEU A 79 1.01 -1.58 -5.07
N GLY A 80 1.20 -0.38 -4.51
CA GLY A 80 1.36 0.81 -5.33
C GLY A 80 2.56 0.72 -6.26
N GLY A 81 3.69 0.25 -5.73
CA GLY A 81 4.88 0.07 -6.54
C GLY A 81 4.68 -0.94 -7.67
N GLU A 82 3.95 -2.00 -7.39
CA GLU A 82 3.65 -3.01 -8.40
C GLU A 82 2.76 -2.45 -9.52
N ILE A 83 1.80 -1.61 -9.15
CA ILE A 83 0.92 -0.98 -10.14
C ILE A 83 1.72 -0.05 -11.04
N ILE A 84 2.61 0.75 -10.47
CA ILE A 84 3.47 1.64 -11.26
C ILE A 84 4.32 0.81 -12.23
N ARG A 85 4.87 -0.30 -11.75
CA ARG A 85 5.69 -1.17 -12.58
C ARG A 85 4.89 -1.74 -13.76
N ARG A 86 3.65 -2.15 -13.51
CA ARG A 86 2.80 -2.76 -14.55
C ARG A 86 2.39 -1.77 -15.62
N ARG A 87 2.45 -0.48 -15.32
CA ARG A 87 2.18 0.55 -16.31
C ARG A 87 3.10 0.45 -17.51
N TYR A 88 4.30 -0.06 -17.32
CA TYR A 88 5.28 -0.20 -18.41
C TYR A 88 4.99 -1.37 -19.32
N ASP A 89 4.16 -2.30 -18.85
CA ASP A 89 3.70 -3.42 -19.68
C ASP A 89 2.34 -3.14 -20.30
N ASP A 90 1.59 -2.20 -19.72
CA ASP A 90 0.23 -1.88 -20.19
C ASP A 90 0.01 -0.36 -20.04
N ALA A 91 0.19 0.32 -21.16
CA ALA A 91 0.08 1.78 -21.19
C ALA A 91 -1.32 2.28 -20.85
N ASP A 92 -2.36 1.46 -21.06
CA ASP A 92 -3.73 1.87 -20.77
C ASP A 92 -4.06 1.81 -19.28
N LEU A 93 -3.22 1.15 -18.51
CA LEU A 93 -3.48 0.99 -17.09
C LEU A 93 -3.67 2.34 -16.38
N ALA A 94 -2.81 3.31 -16.68
CA ALA A 94 -2.87 4.62 -16.03
C ALA A 94 -4.08 5.45 -16.45
N LYS A 95 -4.78 5.04 -17.52
CA LYS A 95 -5.94 5.76 -18.02
C LYS A 95 -7.23 5.35 -17.32
N GLN A 96 -7.22 4.25 -16.59
CA GLN A 96 -8.41 3.76 -15.92
C GLN A 96 -8.76 4.64 -14.71
N PRO A 97 -10.04 4.78 -14.38
CA PRO A 97 -10.40 5.36 -13.08
C PRO A 97 -9.75 4.55 -11.96
N ILE A 98 -9.28 5.23 -10.96
CA ILE A 98 -8.43 4.60 -9.94
C ILE A 98 -9.13 3.45 -9.21
N ASN A 99 -10.43 3.60 -8.94
CA ASN A 99 -11.16 2.55 -8.24
C ASN A 99 -11.33 1.31 -9.12
N GLU A 100 -11.52 1.49 -10.42
CA GLU A 100 -11.58 0.35 -11.33
C GLU A 100 -10.22 -0.33 -11.45
N LEU A 101 -9.17 0.45 -11.51
CA LEU A 101 -7.81 -0.08 -11.57
C LEU A 101 -7.55 -1.00 -10.37
N LEU A 102 -7.87 -0.51 -9.17
CA LEU A 102 -7.69 -1.30 -7.97
C LEU A 102 -8.58 -2.54 -7.97
N SER A 103 -9.84 -2.40 -8.37
CA SER A 103 -10.77 -3.53 -8.38
C SER A 103 -10.38 -4.60 -9.40
N ASN A 104 -9.64 -4.22 -10.43
CA ASN A 104 -9.18 -5.19 -11.42
C ASN A 104 -7.93 -5.95 -10.95
N LEU A 105 -7.21 -5.42 -9.98
CA LEU A 105 -5.94 -6.00 -9.53
C LEU A 105 -6.05 -6.74 -8.21
N ILE A 106 -7.08 -6.47 -7.42
CA ILE A 106 -7.29 -7.15 -6.14
C ILE A 106 -8.70 -7.72 -6.09
N ASP A 107 -8.86 -8.82 -5.34
CA ASP A 107 -10.16 -9.44 -5.15
C ASP A 107 -10.17 -10.20 -3.83
N GLU A 108 -11.17 -11.05 -3.63
CA GLU A 108 -11.31 -11.81 -2.39
C GLU A 108 -10.21 -12.83 -2.19
N GLU A 109 -9.45 -13.14 -3.23
CA GLU A 109 -8.34 -14.09 -3.13
C GLU A 109 -7.01 -13.39 -2.85
N GLY A 110 -6.90 -12.11 -3.09
CA GLY A 110 -5.69 -11.38 -2.80
C GLY A 110 -5.38 -10.30 -3.81
N GLY A 111 -4.10 -9.96 -3.92
CA GLY A 111 -3.61 -8.95 -4.83
C GLY A 111 -2.93 -9.52 -6.04
N PRO A 112 -2.24 -8.66 -6.81
CA PRO A 112 -1.51 -9.12 -7.99
C PRO A 112 -0.40 -10.08 -7.60
N LEU A 113 -0.09 -11.00 -8.48
CA LEU A 113 0.97 -11.97 -8.23
C LEU A 113 2.32 -11.30 -8.38
N ILE A 114 3.07 -11.27 -7.29
CA ILE A 114 4.42 -10.73 -7.28
C ILE A 114 5.45 -11.86 -7.24
N TRP A 115 5.07 -13.01 -6.60
CA TRP A 115 5.91 -14.20 -6.62
C TRP A 115 6.27 -14.54 -8.08
N PRO A 116 7.50 -14.93 -8.42
CA PRO A 116 8.57 -15.34 -7.51
C PRO A 116 9.55 -14.23 -7.11
N ARG A 117 9.24 -12.96 -7.38
CA ARG A 117 10.13 -11.88 -6.94
C ARG A 117 10.12 -11.73 -5.42
N ILE A 118 9.07 -12.25 -4.78
CA ILE A 118 9.02 -12.42 -3.33
C ILE A 118 8.73 -13.89 -3.06
N THR A 119 8.87 -14.32 -1.81
CA THR A 119 8.60 -15.72 -1.43
C THR A 119 7.11 -15.99 -1.45
N GLU A 120 6.74 -17.28 -1.49
CA GLU A 120 5.33 -17.67 -1.39
C GLU A 120 4.72 -17.20 -0.07
N THR A 121 5.48 -17.29 1.02
CA THR A 121 4.99 -16.84 2.31
C THR A 121 4.73 -15.34 2.29
N ALA A 122 5.63 -14.56 1.70
CA ALA A 122 5.45 -13.12 1.56
C ALA A 122 4.25 -12.79 0.68
N GLN A 123 4.04 -13.56 -0.40
CA GLN A 123 2.89 -13.37 -1.27
C GLN A 123 1.59 -13.62 -0.50
N ARG A 124 1.54 -14.67 0.31
CA ARG A 124 0.34 -14.96 1.10
C ARG A 124 0.04 -13.84 2.09
N ALA A 125 1.07 -13.29 2.72
CA ALA A 125 0.89 -12.17 3.66
C ALA A 125 0.39 -10.93 2.93
N PHE A 126 0.95 -10.65 1.76
CA PHE A 126 0.53 -9.54 0.91
C PHE A 126 -0.93 -9.72 0.46
N ASP A 127 -1.28 -10.95 0.09
CA ASP A 127 -2.65 -11.26 -0.33
C ASP A 127 -3.65 -11.03 0.80
N ALA A 128 -3.25 -11.31 2.05
CA ALA A 128 -4.14 -11.08 3.19
C ALA A 128 -4.45 -9.60 3.36
N THR A 129 -3.45 -8.73 3.21
CA THR A 129 -3.68 -7.29 3.26
C THR A 129 -4.53 -6.83 2.08
N SER A 130 -4.27 -7.39 0.90
CA SER A 130 -5.03 -7.04 -0.31
C SER A 130 -6.51 -7.41 -0.16
N ARG A 131 -6.81 -8.54 0.49
CA ARG A 131 -8.20 -8.91 0.76
C ARG A 131 -8.89 -7.90 1.68
N LYS A 132 -8.16 -7.44 2.71
CA LYS A 132 -8.72 -6.41 3.60
C LYS A 132 -9.01 -5.13 2.83
N LEU A 133 -8.09 -4.74 1.96
CA LEU A 133 -8.27 -3.56 1.13
C LEU A 133 -9.47 -3.73 0.21
N TYR A 134 -9.58 -4.89 -0.42
CA TYR A 134 -10.71 -5.17 -1.32
C TYR A 134 -12.05 -5.00 -0.60
N ARG A 135 -12.16 -5.58 0.60
CA ARG A 135 -13.39 -5.44 1.39
C ARG A 135 -13.69 -4.00 1.74
N SER A 136 -12.65 -3.24 2.09
CA SER A 136 -12.80 -1.83 2.40
C SER A 136 -13.33 -1.05 1.19
N LEU A 137 -12.78 -1.32 0.00
CA LEU A 137 -13.23 -0.67 -1.22
C LEU A 137 -14.67 -1.02 -1.55
N GLN A 138 -15.06 -2.29 -1.35
CA GLN A 138 -16.43 -2.71 -1.60
C GLN A 138 -17.41 -2.03 -0.67
N GLN A 139 -17.05 -1.88 0.60
CA GLN A 139 -17.92 -1.20 1.57
C GLN A 139 -18.13 0.26 1.18
N ARG A 140 -17.09 0.91 0.66
CA ARG A 140 -17.19 2.32 0.27
C ARG A 140 -18.06 2.52 -0.97
N LYS A 141 -18.17 1.50 -1.81
CA LYS A 141 -19.01 1.58 -3.01
C LYS A 141 -20.48 1.47 -2.71
N GLN A 142 -20.85 0.84 -1.58
CA GLN A 142 -22.25 0.59 -1.27
C GLN A 142 -22.87 1.86 -0.70
N PRO A 143 -23.99 2.30 -1.26
CA PRO A 143 -24.73 3.42 -0.67
C PRO A 143 -25.33 3.01 0.66
N LYS A 144 -25.46 3.96 1.53
CA LYS A 144 -26.06 3.71 2.85
C LYS A 144 -27.56 3.73 2.82
#